data_1ad2257a3d1e30b6a00b9bbd0e915767
#
_entry.id   1ad2257a3d1e30b6a00b9bbd0e915767
#
_cell.length_a   1.000
_cell.length_b   1.000
_cell.length_c   1.000
_cell.angle_alpha   90.00
_cell.angle_beta   90.00
_cell.angle_gamma   90.00
#
_symmetry.space_group_name_H-M   'P 1'
#
loop_
_entity.id
_entity.type
_entity.pdbx_description
1 polymer ?
#
loop_
_entity_poly.entity_id
_entity_poly.type
_entity_poly.pdbx_seq_one_letter_code
_entity_poly.pdbx_strand_id
1 'polypeptide(L)'
;MALSRFCFSLFFLLFFGWFPIHGQQFWSKRSSAAISDLSISDKSGRLYLDFDQGAFDKQFNSHRGVKQIEDDDSVIMSLPNENGEQELFELHTTAVLSPELQRKYPNIRTYTGNSKKRPEVKVRLSHTPQGINAWLLFPDGENRFLQPVKGTESRYLSYSRAQEKQPFTFNCSTPLDSDWKNRKVKNNTSKKSAGVANDGGLKTFRLAISTTGGFTNFWGDDNPDNGTNREDALAAVVSTINRVNQIFESELGIHLELISGVDIIYTNVDTDPYTTDLLNEVQTVLDEQIGSENYDIGHLFAFSRDGGNGNAGAVGSVCRTGVKGAAFTAHPFEGSPNDPFLSDYFDIDYVAHEIGHQFGAFHTFSYEDEFEGFSSEPGSGSTIMGYAGIVGQDNIQLHSDPYFHYHSLKNINE
;
A
#
# COMPACT_ATOMS: atom_id res chain seq x y z
N MET A 1 29.81 35.55 -76.55
CA MET A 1 30.39 35.26 -75.20
C MET A 1 29.23 35.15 -74.22
N ALA A 2 28.82 33.91 -73.94
CA ALA A 2 27.76 33.63 -73.00
C ALA A 2 28.34 32.84 -71.79
N LEU A 3 28.28 33.44 -70.57
CA LEU A 3 28.69 32.76 -69.32
C LEU A 3 27.50 31.98 -68.78
N SER A 4 27.67 30.68 -68.75
CA SER A 4 26.78 29.71 -68.10
C SER A 4 27.02 29.77 -66.55
N ARG A 5 25.96 30.06 -65.78
CA ARG A 5 25.96 29.92 -64.31
C ARG A 5 25.42 28.56 -63.94
N PHE A 6 26.30 27.69 -63.41
CA PHE A 6 25.92 26.44 -62.78
C PHE A 6 25.42 26.73 -61.37
N CYS A 7 24.15 26.44 -61.10
CA CYS A 7 23.61 26.38 -59.73
C CYS A 7 23.83 24.97 -59.18
N PHE A 8 24.67 24.86 -58.12
CA PHE A 8 24.82 23.64 -57.35
C PHE A 8 23.71 23.70 -56.25
N SER A 9 22.67 22.89 -56.40
CA SER A 9 21.70 22.67 -55.35
C SER A 9 22.26 21.60 -54.40
N LEU A 10 22.61 22.00 -53.19
CA LEU A 10 23.04 21.13 -52.11
C LEU A 10 21.76 20.54 -51.45
N PHE A 11 21.45 19.26 -51.74
CA PHE A 11 20.40 18.51 -51.06
C PHE A 11 20.94 18.07 -49.70
N PHE A 12 20.52 18.74 -48.62
CA PHE A 12 20.72 18.31 -47.24
C PHE A 12 19.74 17.18 -46.95
N LEU A 13 20.14 15.92 -47.06
CA LEU A 13 19.40 14.77 -46.54
C LEU A 13 19.50 14.80 -45.02
N LEU A 14 18.43 15.33 -44.39
CA LEU A 14 18.18 15.15 -42.93
C LEU A 14 17.87 13.67 -42.70
N PHE A 15 18.91 12.91 -42.32
CA PHE A 15 18.74 11.61 -41.71
C PHE A 15 18.08 11.84 -40.34
N PHE A 16 16.74 11.79 -40.26
CA PHE A 16 16.06 11.51 -39.01
C PHE A 16 16.41 10.07 -38.61
N GLY A 17 17.48 9.93 -37.83
CA GLY A 17 17.78 8.69 -37.16
C GLY A 17 16.61 8.38 -36.23
N TRP A 18 15.77 7.44 -36.60
CA TRP A 18 14.92 6.74 -35.69
C TRP A 18 15.85 5.98 -34.73
N PHE A 19 16.20 6.60 -33.60
CA PHE A 19 16.70 5.86 -32.47
C PHE A 19 15.50 5.11 -31.89
N PRO A 20 15.44 3.78 -32.00
CA PRO A 20 14.46 3.03 -31.24
C PRO A 20 14.77 3.32 -29.77
N ILE A 21 13.79 3.87 -29.05
CA ILE A 21 13.84 3.93 -27.59
C ILE A 21 13.76 2.46 -27.16
N HIS A 22 14.90 1.80 -27.10
CA HIS A 22 15.02 0.52 -26.42
C HIS A 22 14.85 0.86 -24.93
N GLY A 23 13.63 0.71 -24.40
CA GLY A 23 13.42 0.67 -22.97
C GLY A 23 14.39 -0.36 -22.41
N GLN A 24 15.31 0.05 -21.54
CA GLN A 24 16.25 -0.88 -20.94
C GLN A 24 15.47 -1.96 -20.21
N GLN A 25 15.86 -3.21 -20.42
CA GLN A 25 15.22 -4.37 -19.79
C GLN A 25 15.81 -4.54 -18.40
N PHE A 26 15.06 -4.17 -17.37
CA PHE A 26 15.43 -4.41 -15.96
C PHE A 26 14.90 -5.74 -15.45
N TRP A 27 13.87 -6.27 -16.09
CA TRP A 27 13.15 -7.45 -15.68
C TRP A 27 13.40 -8.61 -16.64
N SER A 28 13.69 -9.79 -16.10
CA SER A 28 13.77 -11.02 -16.89
C SER A 28 12.99 -12.14 -16.19
N LYS A 29 12.27 -12.94 -16.98
CA LYS A 29 11.60 -14.12 -16.45
C LYS A 29 12.63 -15.15 -16.03
N ARG A 30 12.46 -15.70 -14.83
CA ARG A 30 13.26 -16.85 -14.40
C ARG A 30 12.77 -18.10 -15.11
N SER A 31 13.71 -18.89 -15.67
CA SER A 31 13.35 -20.14 -16.36
C SER A 31 12.83 -21.18 -15.37
N SER A 32 11.87 -22.01 -15.78
CA SER A 32 11.35 -23.11 -14.99
C SER A 32 12.43 -24.11 -14.53
N ALA A 33 13.53 -24.25 -15.26
CA ALA A 33 14.67 -25.08 -14.88
C ALA A 33 15.44 -24.53 -13.64
N ALA A 34 15.46 -23.21 -13.45
CA ALA A 34 16.03 -22.57 -12.26
C ALA A 34 15.07 -22.60 -11.06
N ILE A 35 13.82 -22.97 -11.28
CA ILE A 35 12.77 -23.14 -10.27
C ILE A 35 12.74 -24.58 -9.75
N SER A 36 13.35 -25.56 -10.46
CA SER A 36 13.31 -26.98 -10.08
C SER A 36 14.03 -27.33 -8.77
N ASP A 37 14.91 -26.45 -8.28
CA ASP A 37 15.49 -26.56 -6.92
C ASP A 37 14.54 -26.07 -5.81
N LEU A 38 13.43 -25.47 -6.22
CA LEU A 38 12.40 -24.97 -5.32
C LEU A 38 11.24 -25.98 -5.41
N SER A 39 10.86 -26.58 -4.31
CA SER A 39 9.61 -27.37 -4.17
C SER A 39 8.36 -26.46 -4.34
N ILE A 40 8.44 -25.53 -5.30
CA ILE A 40 7.35 -24.62 -5.65
C ILE A 40 6.37 -25.46 -6.46
N SER A 41 5.28 -25.87 -5.82
CA SER A 41 4.07 -26.21 -6.56
C SER A 41 3.81 -25.05 -7.53
N ASP A 42 3.61 -25.37 -8.80
CA ASP A 42 3.23 -24.43 -9.84
C ASP A 42 1.86 -23.81 -9.45
N LYS A 43 1.90 -22.82 -8.54
CA LYS A 43 0.71 -22.06 -8.18
C LYS A 43 0.43 -21.19 -9.39
N SER A 44 -0.61 -21.55 -10.12
CA SER A 44 -1.06 -20.82 -11.31
C SER A 44 -1.18 -19.34 -10.95
N GLY A 45 -0.56 -18.47 -11.76
CA GLY A 45 -0.61 -17.02 -11.57
C GLY A 45 0.60 -16.38 -10.92
N ARG A 46 1.54 -17.12 -10.36
CA ARG A 46 2.81 -16.60 -9.85
C ARG A 46 3.87 -16.54 -10.94
N LEU A 47 4.57 -15.39 -11.03
CA LEU A 47 5.71 -15.18 -11.92
C LEU A 47 6.92 -14.77 -11.09
N TYR A 48 7.99 -15.56 -11.17
CA TYR A 48 9.27 -15.19 -10.59
C TYR A 48 10.11 -14.47 -11.62
N LEU A 49 10.68 -13.33 -11.21
CA LEU A 49 11.42 -12.41 -12.05
C LEU A 49 12.77 -12.12 -11.41
N ASP A 50 13.79 -11.94 -12.21
CA ASP A 50 15.06 -11.34 -11.81
C ASP A 50 15.06 -9.86 -12.21
N PHE A 51 15.56 -9.00 -11.33
CA PHE A 51 15.62 -7.55 -11.51
C PHE A 51 17.06 -7.08 -11.54
N ASP A 52 17.45 -6.36 -12.58
CA ASP A 52 18.78 -5.75 -12.70
C ASP A 52 18.79 -4.38 -11.99
N GLN A 53 19.06 -4.41 -10.68
CA GLN A 53 19.16 -3.21 -9.85
C GLN A 53 20.22 -2.24 -10.39
N GLY A 54 21.38 -2.75 -10.84
CA GLY A 54 22.47 -1.91 -11.34
C GLY A 54 22.12 -1.15 -12.61
N ALA A 55 21.41 -1.79 -13.56
CA ALA A 55 20.93 -1.13 -14.76
C ALA A 55 19.82 -0.12 -14.43
N PHE A 56 18.92 -0.46 -13.49
CA PHE A 56 17.86 0.42 -13.02
C PHE A 56 18.43 1.68 -12.37
N ASP A 57 19.33 1.54 -11.39
CA ASP A 57 19.92 2.67 -10.66
C ASP A 57 20.67 3.60 -11.59
N LYS A 58 21.41 3.04 -12.55
CA LYS A 58 22.13 3.83 -13.55
C LYS A 58 21.20 4.70 -14.40
N GLN A 59 20.05 4.18 -14.79
CA GLN A 59 19.06 4.94 -15.55
C GLN A 59 18.28 5.91 -14.65
N PHE A 60 17.80 5.45 -13.52
CA PHE A 60 16.97 6.23 -12.61
C PHE A 60 17.74 7.40 -11.99
N ASN A 61 19.01 7.19 -11.62
CA ASN A 61 19.87 8.24 -11.08
C ASN A 61 20.42 9.19 -12.15
N SER A 62 20.57 8.75 -13.41
CA SER A 62 20.97 9.65 -14.50
C SER A 62 19.93 10.74 -14.79
N HIS A 63 18.65 10.48 -14.50
CA HIS A 63 17.57 11.47 -14.60
C HIS A 63 17.47 12.37 -13.34
N ARG A 64 18.02 11.93 -12.19
CA ARG A 64 18.06 12.71 -10.93
C ARG A 64 19.19 13.75 -10.87
N GLY A 65 20.22 13.63 -11.70
CA GLY A 65 21.48 14.41 -11.58
C GLY A 65 21.38 15.89 -12.01
N VAL A 66 20.23 16.41 -12.47
CA VAL A 66 20.19 17.75 -13.09
C VAL A 66 19.01 18.64 -12.63
N LYS A 67 18.00 18.16 -11.93
CA LYS A 67 16.93 19.05 -11.45
C LYS A 67 16.40 18.63 -10.07
N GLN A 68 16.32 19.60 -9.16
CA GLN A 68 15.36 19.56 -8.07
C GLN A 68 13.99 19.27 -8.71
N ILE A 69 13.32 18.20 -8.24
CA ILE A 69 12.00 17.81 -8.72
C ILE A 69 11.05 18.99 -8.44
N GLU A 70 10.73 19.76 -9.46
CA GLU A 70 9.53 20.61 -9.45
C GLU A 70 8.32 19.63 -9.47
N ASP A 71 7.24 19.98 -8.79
CA ASP A 71 6.10 19.12 -8.43
C ASP A 71 5.34 18.43 -9.58
N ASP A 72 5.81 18.48 -10.82
CA ASP A 72 5.10 17.97 -12.01
C ASP A 72 5.96 17.11 -12.97
N ASP A 73 7.07 16.57 -12.54
CA ASP A 73 7.89 15.70 -13.40
C ASP A 73 7.41 14.25 -13.36
N SER A 74 6.74 13.83 -14.43
CA SER A 74 6.43 12.40 -14.63
C SER A 74 7.72 11.59 -14.92
N VAL A 75 7.75 10.36 -14.42
CA VAL A 75 8.85 9.41 -14.63
C VAL A 75 8.34 8.24 -15.45
N ILE A 76 9.07 7.88 -16.52
CA ILE A 76 8.76 6.66 -17.28
C ILE A 76 9.54 5.48 -16.68
N MET A 77 8.80 4.46 -16.24
CA MET A 77 9.37 3.24 -15.67
C MET A 77 8.85 2.01 -16.40
N SER A 78 9.75 1.04 -16.64
CA SER A 78 9.37 -0.27 -17.16
C SER A 78 9.00 -1.21 -16.01
N LEU A 79 7.79 -1.78 -16.05
CA LEU A 79 7.31 -2.78 -15.11
C LEU A 79 6.87 -4.06 -15.85
N PRO A 80 6.91 -5.23 -15.20
CA PRO A 80 6.39 -6.46 -15.79
C PRO A 80 4.86 -6.42 -15.82
N ASN A 81 4.28 -6.76 -16.96
CA ASN A 81 2.85 -6.96 -17.12
C ASN A 81 2.40 -8.35 -16.59
N GLU A 82 1.13 -8.71 -16.78
CA GLU A 82 0.54 -9.98 -16.36
C GLU A 82 1.23 -11.22 -16.97
N ASN A 83 1.91 -11.05 -18.10
CA ASN A 83 2.70 -12.09 -18.76
C ASN A 83 4.18 -12.03 -18.39
N GLY A 84 4.61 -11.09 -17.53
CA GLY A 84 6.00 -10.82 -17.20
C GLY A 84 6.80 -10.21 -18.36
N GLU A 85 6.10 -9.63 -19.36
CA GLU A 85 6.70 -8.82 -20.41
C GLU A 85 6.81 -7.38 -19.92
N GLN A 86 7.79 -6.65 -20.43
CA GLN A 86 7.99 -5.28 -20.00
C GLN A 86 7.00 -4.33 -20.64
N GLU A 87 6.38 -3.49 -19.81
CA GLU A 87 5.45 -2.46 -20.21
C GLU A 87 5.86 -1.13 -19.58
N LEU A 88 5.78 -0.04 -20.36
CA LEU A 88 6.15 1.29 -19.90
C LEU A 88 4.98 1.96 -19.20
N PHE A 89 5.23 2.47 -18.01
CA PHE A 89 4.29 3.26 -17.22
C PHE A 89 4.79 4.70 -17.08
N GLU A 90 3.87 5.64 -17.19
CA GLU A 90 4.09 7.03 -16.83
C GLU A 90 3.63 7.25 -15.39
N LEU A 91 4.57 7.61 -14.52
CA LEU A 91 4.40 7.67 -13.08
C LEU A 91 4.48 9.12 -12.60
N HIS A 92 3.60 9.49 -11.69
CA HIS A 92 3.58 10.75 -10.98
C HIS A 92 3.83 10.48 -9.49
N THR A 93 4.58 11.35 -8.83
CA THR A 93 4.84 11.21 -7.39
C THR A 93 3.57 11.37 -6.57
N THR A 94 3.47 10.61 -5.49
CA THR A 94 2.43 10.76 -4.46
C THR A 94 3.06 11.09 -3.12
N ALA A 95 2.31 11.76 -2.24
CA ALA A 95 2.85 12.30 -0.99
C ALA A 95 2.43 11.46 0.23
N VAL A 96 2.79 10.15 0.27
CA VAL A 96 2.51 9.33 1.46
C VAL A 96 3.25 9.83 2.69
N LEU A 97 4.52 10.22 2.54
CA LEU A 97 5.29 10.86 3.61
C LEU A 97 4.98 12.36 3.66
N SER A 98 4.85 12.91 4.86
CA SER A 98 4.82 14.36 5.05
C SER A 98 6.05 15.02 4.43
N PRO A 99 5.98 16.30 4.04
CA PRO A 99 7.13 16.99 3.42
C PRO A 99 8.40 16.97 4.29
N GLU A 100 8.25 16.95 5.61
CA GLU A 100 9.37 16.85 6.54
C GLU A 100 10.04 15.48 6.46
N LEU A 101 9.24 14.40 6.56
CA LEU A 101 9.73 13.03 6.46
C LEU A 101 10.29 12.73 5.07
N GLN A 102 9.69 13.26 4.01
CA GLN A 102 10.17 13.07 2.66
C GLN A 102 11.57 13.66 2.45
N ARG A 103 11.88 14.79 3.11
CA ARG A 103 13.25 15.36 3.10
C ARG A 103 14.24 14.51 3.91
N LYS A 104 13.77 13.90 5.02
CA LYS A 104 14.59 13.04 5.88
C LYS A 104 14.87 11.68 5.23
N TYR A 105 13.91 11.13 4.48
CA TYR A 105 13.97 9.85 3.80
C TYR A 105 13.80 9.98 2.28
N PRO A 106 14.76 10.62 1.58
CA PRO A 106 14.63 10.94 0.16
C PRO A 106 14.63 9.70 -0.75
N ASN A 107 15.08 8.55 -0.25
CA ASN A 107 15.13 7.30 -0.99
C ASN A 107 13.84 6.46 -0.89
N ILE A 108 12.88 6.88 -0.06
CA ILE A 108 11.55 6.29 0.01
C ILE A 108 10.62 7.16 -0.85
N ARG A 109 10.10 6.61 -1.95
CA ARG A 109 9.26 7.31 -2.91
C ARG A 109 8.02 6.51 -3.26
N THR A 110 6.92 7.21 -3.46
CA THR A 110 5.66 6.62 -3.89
C THR A 110 5.15 7.28 -5.16
N TYR A 111 4.44 6.49 -5.97
CA TYR A 111 3.98 6.92 -7.28
C TYR A 111 2.60 6.33 -7.58
N THR A 112 1.86 7.03 -8.43
CA THR A 112 0.69 6.53 -9.16
C THR A 112 0.91 6.76 -10.64
N GLY A 113 0.26 5.99 -11.50
CA GLY A 113 0.41 6.19 -12.94
C GLY A 113 -0.38 5.20 -13.78
N ASN A 114 -0.14 5.29 -15.08
CA ASN A 114 -0.85 4.49 -16.07
C ASN A 114 0.15 3.88 -17.08
N SER A 115 -0.23 2.74 -17.64
CA SER A 115 0.47 2.17 -18.79
C SER A 115 0.40 3.12 -20.00
N LYS A 116 1.53 3.33 -20.66
CA LYS A 116 1.57 4.12 -21.90
C LYS A 116 0.90 3.41 -23.08
N LYS A 117 0.87 2.08 -23.04
CA LYS A 117 0.25 1.25 -24.09
C LYS A 117 -1.23 0.99 -23.82
N ARG A 118 -1.60 0.83 -22.56
CA ARG A 118 -2.96 0.53 -22.07
C ARG A 118 -3.32 1.55 -20.96
N PRO A 119 -3.73 2.79 -21.29
CA PRO A 119 -3.96 3.85 -20.30
C PRO A 119 -4.99 3.50 -19.21
N GLU A 120 -5.84 2.52 -19.47
CA GLU A 120 -6.79 1.95 -18.52
C GLU A 120 -6.13 1.08 -17.43
N VAL A 121 -4.93 0.55 -17.67
CA VAL A 121 -4.15 -0.18 -16.66
C VAL A 121 -3.41 0.83 -15.79
N LYS A 122 -3.78 0.86 -14.52
CA LYS A 122 -3.21 1.76 -13.52
C LYS A 122 -2.14 1.06 -12.70
N VAL A 123 -1.29 1.84 -12.06
CA VAL A 123 -0.31 1.34 -11.10
C VAL A 123 -0.21 2.24 -9.88
N ARG A 124 -0.12 1.63 -8.71
CA ARG A 124 0.33 2.25 -7.46
C ARG A 124 1.65 1.61 -7.07
N LEU A 125 2.68 2.43 -6.83
CA LEU A 125 4.05 1.93 -6.68
C LEU A 125 4.76 2.63 -5.53
N SER A 126 5.52 1.87 -4.75
CA SER A 126 6.54 2.38 -3.85
C SER A 126 7.92 1.88 -4.28
N HIS A 127 8.87 2.80 -4.32
CA HIS A 127 10.30 2.54 -4.55
C HIS A 127 11.06 2.93 -3.28
N THR A 128 11.71 1.95 -2.69
CA THR A 128 12.41 2.07 -1.41
C THR A 128 13.81 1.44 -1.51
N PRO A 129 14.66 1.61 -0.52
CA PRO A 129 15.94 0.89 -0.47
C PRO A 129 15.81 -0.65 -0.52
N GLN A 130 14.67 -1.21 -0.10
CA GLN A 130 14.38 -2.65 -0.16
C GLN A 130 13.84 -3.09 -1.53
N GLY A 131 13.62 -2.15 -2.46
CA GLY A 131 13.18 -2.43 -3.81
C GLY A 131 11.84 -1.79 -4.19
N ILE A 132 11.22 -2.36 -5.22
CA ILE A 132 9.98 -1.86 -5.82
C ILE A 132 8.82 -2.74 -5.37
N ASN A 133 7.79 -2.11 -4.79
CA ASN A 133 6.49 -2.74 -4.58
C ASN A 133 5.48 -2.06 -5.51
N ALA A 134 4.78 -2.83 -6.34
CA ALA A 134 3.78 -2.29 -7.24
C ALA A 134 2.46 -3.08 -7.14
N TRP A 135 1.38 -2.36 -7.33
CA TRP A 135 0.04 -2.89 -7.51
C TRP A 135 -0.48 -2.42 -8.86
N LEU A 136 -0.67 -3.36 -9.79
CA LEU A 136 -1.27 -3.12 -11.09
C LEU A 136 -2.77 -3.42 -11.02
N LEU A 137 -3.57 -2.44 -11.43
CA LEU A 137 -5.03 -2.49 -11.44
C LEU A 137 -5.50 -2.58 -12.89
N PHE A 138 -6.17 -3.67 -13.23
CA PHE A 138 -6.69 -3.91 -14.57
C PHE A 138 -8.18 -3.57 -14.66
N PRO A 139 -8.69 -3.17 -15.84
CA PRO A 139 -10.09 -2.78 -16.03
C PRO A 139 -11.11 -3.91 -15.78
N ASP A 140 -10.69 -5.15 -15.92
CA ASP A 140 -11.50 -6.35 -15.66
C ASP A 140 -11.60 -6.72 -14.18
N GLY A 141 -10.96 -5.92 -13.30
CA GLY A 141 -10.94 -6.14 -11.86
C GLY A 141 -9.79 -7.04 -11.38
N GLU A 142 -8.95 -7.55 -12.30
CA GLU A 142 -7.74 -8.26 -11.87
C GLU A 142 -6.81 -7.31 -11.09
N ASN A 143 -6.30 -7.81 -9.97
CA ASN A 143 -5.34 -7.13 -9.13
C ASN A 143 -4.06 -7.95 -9.08
N ARG A 144 -2.97 -7.37 -9.60
CA ARG A 144 -1.67 -8.04 -9.64
C ARG A 144 -0.63 -7.25 -8.84
N PHE A 145 0.08 -7.97 -8.00
CA PHE A 145 1.11 -7.40 -7.15
C PHE A 145 2.50 -7.80 -7.62
N LEU A 146 3.45 -6.91 -7.44
CA LEU A 146 4.87 -7.11 -7.66
C LEU A 146 5.60 -6.71 -6.38
N GLN A 147 6.43 -7.61 -5.86
CA GLN A 147 7.21 -7.34 -4.64
C GLN A 147 8.56 -8.06 -4.66
N PRO A 148 9.59 -7.53 -3.97
CA PRO A 148 10.85 -8.24 -3.78
C PRO A 148 10.62 -9.51 -2.93
N VAL A 149 11.39 -10.56 -3.22
CA VAL A 149 11.41 -11.79 -2.42
C VAL A 149 12.47 -11.63 -1.34
N LYS A 150 12.01 -11.51 -0.10
CA LYS A 150 12.90 -11.33 1.06
C LYS A 150 13.94 -12.44 1.16
N GLY A 151 15.16 -12.06 1.55
CA GLY A 151 16.30 -12.97 1.64
C GLY A 151 16.93 -13.32 0.28
N THR A 152 16.63 -12.53 -0.77
CA THR A 152 17.25 -12.64 -2.10
C THR A 152 17.64 -11.26 -2.60
N GLU A 153 18.76 -11.17 -3.37
CA GLU A 153 19.28 -9.86 -3.81
C GLU A 153 18.49 -9.22 -4.95
N SER A 154 17.94 -10.04 -5.86
CA SER A 154 17.36 -9.53 -7.12
C SER A 154 16.06 -10.23 -7.53
N ARG A 155 15.55 -11.14 -6.71
CA ARG A 155 14.36 -11.91 -7.07
C ARG A 155 13.10 -11.14 -6.68
N TYR A 156 12.15 -11.15 -7.61
CA TYR A 156 10.82 -10.59 -7.43
C TYR A 156 9.75 -11.65 -7.68
N LEU A 157 8.63 -11.46 -7.01
CA LEU A 157 7.40 -12.19 -7.24
C LEU A 157 6.34 -11.25 -7.80
N SER A 158 5.77 -11.61 -8.97
CA SER A 158 4.52 -11.03 -9.47
C SER A 158 3.42 -12.07 -9.39
N TYR A 159 2.29 -11.75 -8.76
CA TYR A 159 1.19 -12.68 -8.54
C TYR A 159 -0.17 -12.00 -8.69
N SER A 160 -1.18 -12.80 -9.08
CA SER A 160 -2.58 -12.38 -9.11
C SER A 160 -3.23 -12.68 -7.76
N ARG A 161 -3.81 -11.68 -7.15
CA ARG A 161 -4.50 -11.81 -5.87
C ARG A 161 -5.64 -12.83 -5.91
N ALA A 162 -6.40 -12.85 -7.00
CA ALA A 162 -7.55 -13.74 -7.19
C ALA A 162 -7.23 -15.24 -7.09
N GLN A 163 -5.96 -15.63 -7.23
CA GLN A 163 -5.53 -17.02 -7.24
C GLN A 163 -4.81 -17.45 -5.95
N GLU A 164 -4.58 -16.52 -5.06
CA GLU A 164 -3.91 -16.78 -3.79
C GLU A 164 -4.93 -17.09 -2.68
N LYS A 165 -4.53 -17.96 -1.77
CA LYS A 165 -5.28 -18.26 -0.55
C LYS A 165 -4.51 -17.70 0.64
N GLN A 166 -5.21 -17.00 1.51
CA GLN A 166 -4.65 -16.53 2.75
C GLN A 166 -4.16 -17.72 3.62
N PRO A 167 -2.91 -17.74 4.05
CA PRO A 167 -2.36 -18.84 4.84
C PRO A 167 -2.79 -18.80 6.31
N PHE A 168 -3.22 -17.63 6.82
CA PHE A 168 -3.53 -17.40 8.23
C PHE A 168 -4.96 -16.97 8.43
N THR A 169 -5.49 -17.24 9.63
CA THR A 169 -6.76 -16.65 10.08
C THR A 169 -6.55 -15.22 10.50
N PHE A 170 -7.52 -14.38 10.23
CA PHE A 170 -7.61 -13.03 10.78
C PHE A 170 -8.83 -12.93 11.70
N ASN A 171 -8.69 -12.22 12.79
CA ASN A 171 -9.79 -11.93 13.71
C ASN A 171 -9.85 -10.42 13.95
N CYS A 172 -10.96 -9.80 13.58
CA CYS A 172 -11.22 -8.41 13.98
C CYS A 172 -11.93 -8.43 15.33
N SER A 173 -11.34 -7.79 16.31
CA SER A 173 -11.87 -7.65 17.67
C SER A 173 -12.38 -6.24 17.99
N THR A 174 -12.63 -5.42 16.95
CA THR A 174 -13.17 -4.07 17.08
C THR A 174 -14.53 -4.09 17.72
N PRO A 175 -14.73 -3.44 18.88
CA PRO A 175 -16.01 -3.44 19.57
C PRO A 175 -17.05 -2.63 18.79
N LEU A 176 -18.16 -3.26 18.46
CA LEU A 176 -19.32 -2.62 17.87
C LEU A 176 -20.16 -1.99 19.00
N ASP A 177 -19.95 -0.71 19.23
CA ASP A 177 -20.67 0.02 20.29
C ASP A 177 -22.07 0.41 19.81
N SER A 178 -23.09 -0.10 20.52
CA SER A 178 -24.50 0.26 20.29
C SER A 178 -24.82 1.76 20.48
N ASP A 179 -23.93 2.49 21.16
CA ASP A 179 -24.08 3.93 21.43
C ASP A 179 -23.67 4.85 20.25
N TRP A 180 -23.11 4.31 19.16
CA TRP A 180 -22.71 5.13 18.03
C TRP A 180 -23.89 5.90 17.40
N LYS A 181 -25.10 5.32 17.35
CA LYS A 181 -26.34 5.99 16.90
C LYS A 181 -26.65 7.21 17.77
N ASN A 182 -26.49 7.09 19.08
CA ASN A 182 -26.69 8.16 20.04
C ASN A 182 -25.63 9.25 19.96
N ARG A 183 -24.39 8.89 19.58
CA ARG A 183 -23.29 9.84 19.35
C ARG A 183 -23.53 10.69 18.09
N LYS A 184 -23.99 10.10 16.98
CA LYS A 184 -24.40 10.84 15.78
C LYS A 184 -25.52 11.84 16.06
N VAL A 185 -26.53 11.46 16.84
CA VAL A 185 -27.66 12.34 17.19
C VAL A 185 -27.19 13.53 18.03
N LYS A 186 -26.25 13.35 18.97
CA LYS A 186 -25.73 14.45 19.80
C LYS A 186 -24.86 15.44 19.02
N ASN A 187 -24.12 14.99 18.03
CA ASN A 187 -23.32 15.86 17.18
C ASN A 187 -24.17 16.68 16.18
N ASN A 188 -25.35 16.19 15.81
CA ASN A 188 -26.27 16.90 14.91
C ASN A 188 -27.05 18.05 15.58
N THR A 189 -26.97 18.22 16.93
CA THR A 189 -27.64 19.32 17.64
C THR A 189 -26.75 20.57 17.78
N SER A 190 -25.49 20.51 17.48
CA SER A 190 -24.62 21.68 17.47
C SER A 190 -24.27 22.07 16.02
N LYS A 191 -25.00 23.04 15.49
CA LYS A 191 -24.89 23.68 14.17
C LYS A 191 -24.97 22.66 13.03
N LYS A 192 -26.00 22.77 12.18
CA LYS A 192 -25.88 22.41 10.77
C LYS A 192 -24.56 22.99 10.28
N SER A 193 -23.49 22.20 10.31
CA SER A 193 -22.39 22.42 9.37
C SER A 193 -23.09 22.38 8.03
N ALA A 194 -23.15 23.50 7.34
CA ALA A 194 -23.49 23.54 5.93
C ALA A 194 -22.77 22.34 5.35
N GLY A 195 -23.52 21.41 4.74
CA GLY A 195 -22.94 20.18 4.24
C GLY A 195 -21.64 20.57 3.57
N VAL A 196 -20.54 19.96 4.00
CA VAL A 196 -19.26 20.17 3.32
C VAL A 196 -19.56 19.71 1.91
N ALA A 197 -19.78 20.68 1.02
CA ALA A 197 -19.90 20.39 -0.38
C ALA A 197 -18.68 19.55 -0.69
N ASN A 198 -18.87 18.34 -1.20
CA ASN A 198 -17.77 17.56 -1.74
C ASN A 198 -17.22 18.44 -2.89
N ASP A 199 -16.18 19.21 -2.58
CA ASP A 199 -15.54 20.13 -3.54
C ASP A 199 -14.68 19.36 -4.55
N GLY A 200 -14.72 18.00 -4.49
CA GLY A 200 -13.96 17.11 -5.35
C GLY A 200 -12.47 17.03 -4.97
N GLY A 201 -12.05 17.65 -3.87
CA GLY A 201 -10.68 17.58 -3.37
C GLY A 201 -10.45 16.41 -2.41
N LEU A 202 -9.22 15.93 -2.32
CA LEU A 202 -8.79 14.96 -1.32
C LEU A 202 -8.78 15.62 0.07
N LYS A 203 -9.31 14.91 1.06
CA LYS A 203 -9.20 15.28 2.48
C LYS A 203 -8.01 14.58 3.08
N THR A 204 -6.98 15.31 3.46
CA THR A 204 -5.76 14.76 4.05
C THR A 204 -5.90 14.64 5.56
N PHE A 205 -5.56 13.45 6.10
CA PHE A 205 -5.49 13.15 7.53
C PHE A 205 -4.05 12.80 7.91
N ARG A 206 -3.58 13.40 9.02
CA ARG A 206 -2.25 13.15 9.56
C ARG A 206 -2.25 11.80 10.28
N LEU A 207 -1.53 10.83 9.70
CA LEU A 207 -1.44 9.46 10.20
C LEU A 207 -0.15 9.26 10.99
N ALA A 208 -0.25 8.75 12.21
CA ALA A 208 0.89 8.30 13.00
C ALA A 208 0.89 6.76 13.10
N ILE A 209 1.97 6.11 12.62
CA ILE A 209 2.15 4.66 12.71
C ILE A 209 3.30 4.35 13.66
N SER A 210 3.06 3.48 14.63
CA SER A 210 4.10 2.82 15.42
C SER A 210 4.22 1.34 15.04
N THR A 211 5.34 0.71 15.38
CA THR A 211 5.56 -0.72 15.11
C THR A 211 6.14 -1.43 16.33
N THR A 212 5.76 -2.69 16.54
CA THR A 212 6.43 -3.56 17.51
C THR A 212 7.83 -3.96 17.03
N GLY A 213 8.70 -4.36 17.95
CA GLY A 213 10.01 -4.93 17.63
C GLY A 213 9.92 -6.15 16.70
N GLY A 214 8.88 -6.96 16.86
CA GLY A 214 8.66 -8.14 15.99
C GLY A 214 8.34 -7.77 14.55
N PHE A 215 7.53 -6.73 14.31
CA PHE A 215 7.30 -6.19 12.96
C PHE A 215 8.62 -5.70 12.34
N THR A 216 9.36 -4.89 13.09
CA THR A 216 10.63 -4.34 12.60
C THR A 216 11.67 -5.41 12.31
N ASN A 217 11.76 -6.45 13.16
CA ASN A 217 12.67 -7.58 12.93
C ASN A 217 12.30 -8.41 11.69
N PHE A 218 11.02 -8.49 11.36
CA PHE A 218 10.62 -9.13 10.12
C PHE A 218 11.08 -8.34 8.89
N TRP A 219 10.87 -7.02 8.88
CA TRP A 219 11.18 -6.20 7.70
C TRP A 219 12.66 -5.81 7.60
N GLY A 220 13.39 -5.73 8.72
CA GLY A 220 14.82 -5.46 8.72
C GLY A 220 15.63 -6.53 7.99
N ASP A 221 16.71 -6.12 7.36
CA ASP A 221 17.60 -7.01 6.61
C ASP A 221 19.05 -7.00 7.13
N ASP A 222 19.32 -6.22 8.19
CA ASP A 222 20.64 -6.04 8.82
C ASP A 222 21.72 -5.52 7.85
N ASN A 223 21.31 -4.92 6.73
CA ASN A 223 22.22 -4.37 5.74
C ASN A 223 22.41 -2.85 5.93
N PRO A 224 23.54 -2.39 6.48
CA PRO A 224 23.73 -0.96 6.73
C PRO A 224 23.92 -0.12 5.46
N ASP A 225 24.14 -0.75 4.30
CA ASP A 225 24.37 -0.03 3.03
C ASP A 225 23.06 0.54 2.46
N ASN A 226 21.90 0.00 2.83
CA ASN A 226 20.59 0.48 2.38
C ASN A 226 19.79 1.19 3.47
N GLY A 227 20.29 1.24 4.72
CA GLY A 227 19.64 1.89 5.85
C GLY A 227 19.74 1.10 7.14
N THR A 228 18.93 1.49 8.11
CA THR A 228 18.78 0.78 9.40
C THR A 228 17.52 -0.07 9.36
N ASN A 229 17.42 -1.14 10.17
CA ASN A 229 16.21 -1.95 10.29
C ASN A 229 14.95 -1.12 10.60
N ARG A 230 15.09 0.04 11.25
CA ARG A 230 13.97 0.98 11.46
C ARG A 230 13.55 1.66 10.15
N GLU A 231 14.50 1.99 9.30
CA GLU A 231 14.22 2.57 7.97
C GLU A 231 13.62 1.53 7.04
N ASP A 232 14.02 0.26 7.15
CA ASP A 232 13.40 -0.86 6.43
C ASP A 232 11.94 -1.04 6.85
N ALA A 233 11.67 -1.02 8.15
CA ALA A 233 10.30 -1.08 8.65
C ALA A 233 9.47 0.15 8.23
N LEU A 234 10.06 1.36 8.22
CA LEU A 234 9.41 2.57 7.70
C LEU A 234 9.08 2.41 6.21
N ALA A 235 9.97 1.84 5.41
CA ALA A 235 9.73 1.58 4.00
C ALA A 235 8.55 0.61 3.78
N ALA A 236 8.44 -0.42 4.62
CA ALA A 236 7.30 -1.33 4.63
C ALA A 236 6.00 -0.61 5.02
N VAL A 237 6.01 0.20 6.08
CA VAL A 237 4.87 1.05 6.49
C VAL A 237 4.42 1.94 5.34
N VAL A 238 5.35 2.62 4.67
CA VAL A 238 5.04 3.49 3.51
C VAL A 238 4.43 2.69 2.36
N SER A 239 4.93 1.48 2.09
CA SER A 239 4.38 0.61 1.04
C SER A 239 2.95 0.18 1.34
N THR A 240 2.66 -0.19 2.60
CA THR A 240 1.31 -0.51 3.08
C THR A 240 0.38 0.69 2.94
N ILE A 241 0.76 1.86 3.47
CA ILE A 241 -0.08 3.07 3.43
C ILE A 241 -0.27 3.57 1.99
N ASN A 242 0.70 3.40 1.12
CA ASN A 242 0.54 3.71 -0.30
C ASN A 242 -0.58 2.88 -0.96
N ARG A 243 -0.70 1.59 -0.61
CA ARG A 243 -1.80 0.72 -1.08
C ARG A 243 -3.14 1.07 -0.44
N VAL A 244 -3.15 1.34 0.86
CA VAL A 244 -4.36 1.81 1.58
C VAL A 244 -4.85 3.12 0.96
N ASN A 245 -3.96 4.07 0.69
CA ASN A 245 -4.30 5.32 0.02
C ASN A 245 -4.90 5.11 -1.38
N GLN A 246 -4.47 4.10 -2.14
CA GLN A 246 -5.10 3.80 -3.44
C GLN A 246 -6.61 3.56 -3.28
N ILE A 247 -7.01 2.87 -2.21
CA ILE A 247 -8.43 2.57 -1.93
C ILE A 247 -9.14 3.80 -1.39
N PHE A 248 -8.59 4.42 -0.35
CA PHE A 248 -9.22 5.54 0.36
C PHE A 248 -9.33 6.78 -0.52
N GLU A 249 -8.36 7.05 -1.39
CA GLU A 249 -8.41 8.15 -2.35
C GLU A 249 -9.49 7.91 -3.41
N SER A 250 -9.55 6.69 -3.99
CA SER A 250 -10.50 6.38 -5.06
C SER A 250 -11.94 6.25 -4.58
N GLU A 251 -12.17 5.70 -3.39
CA GLU A 251 -13.50 5.38 -2.88
C GLU A 251 -14.10 6.50 -2.02
N LEU A 252 -13.26 7.22 -1.28
CA LEU A 252 -13.67 8.13 -0.21
C LEU A 252 -13.17 9.56 -0.38
N GLY A 253 -12.20 9.81 -1.29
CA GLY A 253 -11.54 11.10 -1.38
C GLY A 253 -10.70 11.42 -0.12
N ILE A 254 -10.21 10.38 0.57
CA ILE A 254 -9.39 10.49 1.79
C ILE A 254 -7.95 10.13 1.46
N HIS A 255 -7.02 10.98 1.90
CA HIS A 255 -5.58 10.74 1.83
C HIS A 255 -4.98 10.66 3.23
N LEU A 256 -4.18 9.64 3.47
CA LEU A 256 -3.45 9.42 4.72
C LEU A 256 -2.00 9.88 4.52
N GLU A 257 -1.62 10.97 5.19
CA GLU A 257 -0.26 11.51 5.17
C GLU A 257 0.49 11.01 6.42
N LEU A 258 1.54 10.19 6.23
CA LEU A 258 2.35 9.68 7.34
C LEU A 258 3.24 10.79 7.91
N ILE A 259 3.05 11.08 9.20
CA ILE A 259 3.78 12.14 9.91
C ILE A 259 4.79 11.59 10.94
N SER A 260 4.73 10.29 11.28
CA SER A 260 5.64 9.63 12.20
C SER A 260 6.83 8.99 11.47
N GLY A 261 8.03 9.22 11.99
CA GLY A 261 9.26 8.62 11.48
C GLY A 261 9.71 7.40 12.31
N VAL A 262 11.01 7.15 12.30
CA VAL A 262 11.63 5.98 12.97
C VAL A 262 11.63 6.04 14.49
N ASP A 263 11.28 7.17 15.09
CA ASP A 263 11.38 7.38 16.53
C ASP A 263 10.44 6.48 17.36
N ILE A 264 9.30 6.10 16.75
CA ILE A 264 8.30 5.17 17.31
C ILE A 264 8.27 3.82 16.59
N ILE A 265 9.34 3.47 15.88
CA ILE A 265 9.59 2.15 15.28
C ILE A 265 10.56 1.41 16.18
N TYR A 266 10.05 0.40 16.89
CA TYR A 266 10.84 -0.33 17.91
C TYR A 266 11.50 -1.56 17.27
N THR A 267 12.72 -1.88 17.71
CA THR A 267 13.53 -3.00 17.18
C THR A 267 13.71 -4.15 18.17
N ASN A 268 13.43 -3.93 19.44
CA ASN A 268 13.64 -4.93 20.48
C ASN A 268 12.31 -5.35 21.09
N VAL A 269 11.93 -6.62 20.86
CA VAL A 269 10.68 -7.23 21.33
C VAL A 269 10.57 -7.35 22.87
N ASP A 270 11.73 -7.33 23.58
CA ASP A 270 11.74 -7.45 25.03
C ASP A 270 11.59 -6.09 25.74
N THR A 271 11.75 -4.98 25.01
CA THR A 271 11.76 -3.62 25.58
C THR A 271 10.88 -2.63 24.83
N ASP A 272 10.20 -3.06 23.75
CA ASP A 272 9.18 -2.22 23.13
C ASP A 272 8.00 -2.00 24.13
N PRO A 273 7.25 -0.91 24.02
CA PRO A 273 6.21 -0.58 25.01
C PRO A 273 4.93 -1.41 24.85
N TYR A 274 4.93 -2.42 23.97
CA TYR A 274 3.75 -3.19 23.60
C TYR A 274 3.75 -4.57 24.25
N THR A 275 2.75 -4.85 25.08
CA THR A 275 2.69 -6.09 25.87
C THR A 275 1.34 -6.82 25.68
N THR A 276 0.28 -6.38 26.33
CA THR A 276 -1.03 -7.05 26.33
C THR A 276 -2.20 -6.12 26.08
N ASP A 277 -2.06 -4.83 26.29
CA ASP A 277 -3.11 -3.83 26.08
C ASP A 277 -2.73 -2.88 24.93
N LEU A 278 -2.55 -3.47 23.76
CA LEU A 278 -2.04 -2.74 22.57
C LEU A 278 -2.79 -1.45 22.28
N LEU A 279 -4.11 -1.41 22.54
CA LEU A 279 -4.94 -0.22 22.27
C LEU A 279 -4.54 0.97 23.17
N ASN A 280 -4.45 0.76 24.48
CA ASN A 280 -4.05 1.81 25.41
C ASN A 280 -2.56 2.13 25.29
N GLU A 281 -1.73 1.11 25.05
CA GLU A 281 -0.28 1.27 24.89
C GLU A 281 0.05 2.12 23.68
N VAL A 282 -0.54 1.85 22.48
CA VAL A 282 -0.29 2.65 21.29
C VAL A 282 -0.86 4.07 21.41
N GLN A 283 -2.06 4.23 21.99
CA GLN A 283 -2.61 5.57 22.25
C GLN A 283 -1.66 6.40 23.12
N THR A 284 -1.10 5.79 24.19
CA THR A 284 -0.16 6.45 25.09
C THR A 284 1.12 6.82 24.39
N VAL A 285 1.72 5.88 23.64
CA VAL A 285 2.96 6.13 22.89
C VAL A 285 2.78 7.28 21.90
N LEU A 286 1.68 7.30 21.15
CA LEU A 286 1.45 8.37 20.17
C LEU A 286 1.20 9.73 20.84
N ASP A 287 0.46 9.77 21.95
CA ASP A 287 0.21 11.01 22.68
C ASP A 287 1.48 11.55 23.34
N GLU A 288 2.37 10.69 23.83
CA GLU A 288 3.64 11.09 24.47
C GLU A 288 4.75 11.47 23.47
N GLN A 289 4.86 10.72 22.35
CA GLN A 289 5.97 10.89 21.40
C GLN A 289 5.66 11.86 20.27
N ILE A 290 4.40 11.91 19.83
CA ILE A 290 3.95 12.77 18.72
C ILE A 290 3.22 14.01 19.25
N GLY A 291 2.46 13.87 20.33
CA GLY A 291 1.53 14.87 20.84
C GLY A 291 0.13 14.72 20.23
N SER A 292 -0.88 14.67 21.09
CA SER A 292 -2.26 14.41 20.66
C SER A 292 -2.79 15.43 19.63
N GLU A 293 -2.30 16.66 19.63
CA GLU A 293 -2.69 17.71 18.67
C GLU A 293 -2.05 17.57 17.29
N ASN A 294 -1.02 16.73 17.15
CA ASN A 294 -0.19 16.65 15.96
C ASN A 294 -0.62 15.55 14.98
N TYR A 295 -1.52 14.64 15.36
CA TYR A 295 -2.06 13.60 14.49
C TYR A 295 -3.59 13.54 14.54
N ASP A 296 -4.21 13.00 13.49
CA ASP A 296 -5.65 12.86 13.34
C ASP A 296 -6.11 11.42 13.52
N ILE A 297 -5.24 10.48 13.17
CA ILE A 297 -5.43 9.03 13.26
C ILE A 297 -4.09 8.36 13.62
N GLY A 298 -4.11 7.39 14.51
CA GLY A 298 -2.94 6.60 14.87
C GLY A 298 -3.22 5.11 14.75
N HIS A 299 -2.15 4.33 14.51
CA HIS A 299 -2.27 2.89 14.34
C HIS A 299 -0.96 2.19 14.70
N LEU A 300 -1.03 0.94 15.18
CA LEU A 300 0.12 0.09 15.46
C LEU A 300 0.18 -1.06 14.44
N PHE A 301 1.34 -1.26 13.81
CA PHE A 301 1.63 -2.49 13.08
C PHE A 301 2.38 -3.44 14.00
N ALA A 302 1.76 -4.58 14.32
CA ALA A 302 2.26 -5.51 15.31
C ALA A 302 2.57 -6.89 14.71
N PHE A 303 3.54 -7.57 15.32
CA PHE A 303 3.77 -8.99 15.09
C PHE A 303 2.92 -9.82 16.04
N SER A 304 2.28 -10.88 15.53
CA SER A 304 1.53 -11.87 16.32
C SER A 304 1.95 -13.28 15.92
N ARG A 305 2.11 -14.16 16.88
CA ARG A 305 2.42 -15.58 16.61
C ARG A 305 1.17 -16.42 16.36
N ASP A 306 0.02 -15.96 16.82
CA ASP A 306 -1.22 -16.74 16.88
C ASP A 306 -2.18 -16.44 15.72
N GLY A 307 -1.65 -15.98 14.57
CA GLY A 307 -2.44 -15.56 13.41
C GLY A 307 -2.64 -14.05 13.33
N GLY A 308 -3.42 -13.60 12.34
CA GLY A 308 -3.75 -12.20 12.16
C GLY A 308 -4.80 -11.73 13.17
N ASN A 309 -4.64 -10.52 13.69
CA ASN A 309 -5.60 -9.86 14.56
C ASN A 309 -5.65 -8.36 14.29
N GLY A 310 -6.84 -7.76 14.41
CA GLY A 310 -7.03 -6.32 14.30
C GLY A 310 -8.04 -5.80 15.33
N ASN A 311 -7.85 -4.54 15.68
CA ASN A 311 -8.80 -3.82 16.54
C ASN A 311 -8.64 -2.31 16.34
N ALA A 312 -9.70 -1.66 15.93
CA ALA A 312 -9.73 -0.20 15.77
C ALA A 312 -10.11 0.54 17.07
N GLY A 313 -10.20 -0.17 18.20
CA GLY A 313 -10.56 0.37 19.52
C GLY A 313 -11.99 0.91 19.58
N ALA A 314 -12.41 1.68 18.60
CA ALA A 314 -13.77 2.16 18.46
C ALA A 314 -14.09 2.55 17.01
N VAL A 315 -15.28 2.22 16.55
CA VAL A 315 -15.77 2.69 15.24
C VAL A 315 -15.92 4.22 15.25
N GLY A 316 -15.35 4.89 14.24
CA GLY A 316 -15.39 6.35 14.13
C GLY A 316 -14.49 7.05 15.16
N SER A 317 -13.26 6.57 15.37
CA SER A 317 -12.30 7.12 16.34
C SER A 317 -11.48 8.29 15.79
N VAL A 318 -11.37 8.47 14.48
CA VAL A 318 -10.59 9.53 13.82
C VAL A 318 -10.90 10.90 14.42
N CYS A 319 -9.89 11.72 14.67
CA CYS A 319 -9.93 13.04 15.28
C CYS A 319 -10.50 13.10 16.72
N ARG A 320 -10.74 11.95 17.37
CA ARG A 320 -11.27 11.90 18.73
C ARG A 320 -10.15 11.74 19.74
N THR A 321 -9.88 12.80 20.50
CA THR A 321 -8.85 12.80 21.55
C THR A 321 -9.02 11.64 22.53
N GLY A 322 -7.92 10.95 22.83
CA GLY A 322 -7.85 9.83 23.75
C GLY A 322 -8.27 8.47 23.18
N VAL A 323 -8.71 8.40 21.91
CA VAL A 323 -9.06 7.14 21.24
C VAL A 323 -8.61 7.05 19.78
N LYS A 324 -8.18 8.16 19.16
CA LYS A 324 -7.82 8.21 17.75
C LYS A 324 -6.50 7.48 17.42
N GLY A 325 -5.69 7.17 18.42
CA GLY A 325 -4.48 6.37 18.33
C GLY A 325 -4.66 4.92 18.76
N ALA A 326 -5.80 4.57 19.36
CA ALA A 326 -6.07 3.27 19.94
C ALA A 326 -6.51 2.26 18.88
N ALA A 327 -5.61 1.88 17.97
CA ALA A 327 -5.87 0.87 16.95
C ALA A 327 -4.61 0.08 16.60
N PHE A 328 -4.77 -1.18 16.22
CA PHE A 328 -3.67 -2.01 15.75
C PHE A 328 -4.09 -3.02 14.68
N THR A 329 -3.12 -3.43 13.88
CA THR A 329 -3.20 -4.61 13.01
C THR A 329 -1.97 -5.47 13.24
N ALA A 330 -2.19 -6.75 13.57
CA ALA A 330 -1.16 -7.73 13.89
C ALA A 330 -1.15 -8.87 12.88
N HIS A 331 0.03 -9.37 12.52
CA HIS A 331 0.19 -10.49 11.59
C HIS A 331 1.44 -11.30 11.96
N PRO A 332 1.49 -12.61 11.67
CA PRO A 332 2.69 -13.42 11.91
C PRO A 332 3.84 -13.14 10.94
N PHE A 333 3.61 -12.51 9.79
CA PHE A 333 4.62 -12.16 8.80
C PHE A 333 5.55 -13.32 8.43
N GLU A 334 5.02 -14.51 8.25
CA GLU A 334 5.81 -15.67 7.90
C GLU A 334 6.03 -15.75 6.39
N GLY A 335 7.21 -16.15 5.99
CA GLY A 335 7.55 -16.37 4.60
C GLY A 335 8.99 -16.86 4.44
N SER A 336 9.27 -17.43 3.27
CA SER A 336 10.60 -17.89 2.88
C SER A 336 10.88 -17.52 1.43
N PRO A 337 12.14 -17.59 0.94
CA PRO A 337 12.43 -17.36 -0.47
C PRO A 337 11.68 -18.28 -1.43
N ASN A 338 11.17 -19.42 -0.95
CA ASN A 338 10.45 -20.42 -1.74
C ASN A 338 8.93 -20.30 -1.62
N ASP A 339 8.44 -19.72 -0.54
CA ASP A 339 7.03 -19.35 -0.33
C ASP A 339 6.99 -17.97 0.32
N PRO A 340 7.15 -16.90 -0.47
CA PRO A 340 7.27 -15.55 0.03
C PRO A 340 5.99 -15.08 0.73
N PHE A 341 6.16 -14.27 1.77
CA PHE A 341 5.07 -13.52 2.37
C PHE A 341 4.40 -12.64 1.30
N LEU A 342 3.07 -12.68 1.22
CA LEU A 342 2.26 -11.87 0.32
C LEU A 342 1.69 -10.70 1.11
N SER A 343 2.20 -9.50 0.87
CA SER A 343 1.90 -8.32 1.69
C SER A 343 0.50 -7.75 1.47
N ASP A 344 -0.14 -8.05 0.33
CA ASP A 344 -1.45 -7.51 -0.01
C ASP A 344 -2.57 -7.89 0.96
N TYR A 345 -2.50 -9.07 1.58
CA TYR A 345 -3.46 -9.47 2.63
C TYR A 345 -3.37 -8.56 3.85
N PHE A 346 -2.14 -8.34 4.33
CA PHE A 346 -1.93 -7.42 5.45
C PHE A 346 -2.40 -6.01 5.11
N ASP A 347 -2.04 -5.52 3.92
CA ASP A 347 -2.32 -4.15 3.51
C ASP A 347 -3.81 -3.88 3.29
N ILE A 348 -4.52 -4.81 2.62
CA ILE A 348 -5.88 -4.60 2.12
C ILE A 348 -6.92 -5.25 3.02
N ASP A 349 -6.75 -6.57 3.35
CA ASP A 349 -7.78 -7.27 4.13
C ASP A 349 -7.72 -6.91 5.61
N TYR A 350 -6.56 -6.44 6.14
CA TYR A 350 -6.42 -6.15 7.55
C TYR A 350 -6.25 -4.66 7.82
N VAL A 351 -5.20 -4.00 7.29
CA VAL A 351 -4.94 -2.59 7.59
C VAL A 351 -6.03 -1.69 7.05
N ALA A 352 -6.45 -1.85 5.78
CA ALA A 352 -7.53 -1.04 5.23
C ALA A 352 -8.86 -1.31 5.92
N HIS A 353 -9.12 -2.53 6.41
CA HIS A 353 -10.28 -2.91 7.20
C HIS A 353 -10.31 -2.17 8.54
N GLU A 354 -9.25 -2.26 9.34
CA GLU A 354 -9.18 -1.63 10.66
C GLU A 354 -9.20 -0.10 10.56
N ILE A 355 -8.50 0.49 9.59
CA ILE A 355 -8.59 1.92 9.30
C ILE A 355 -10.02 2.29 8.85
N GLY A 356 -10.69 1.42 8.10
CA GLY A 356 -12.11 1.57 7.75
C GLY A 356 -13.01 1.71 8.98
N HIS A 357 -12.79 0.89 10.01
CA HIS A 357 -13.47 1.03 11.31
C HIS A 357 -13.15 2.35 12.00
N GLN A 358 -11.87 2.77 12.01
CA GLN A 358 -11.50 4.06 12.59
C GLN A 358 -12.21 5.23 11.91
N PHE A 359 -12.49 5.16 10.61
CA PHE A 359 -13.27 6.14 9.87
C PHE A 359 -14.80 5.98 10.03
N GLY A 360 -15.31 4.91 10.60
CA GLY A 360 -16.73 4.75 10.90
C GLY A 360 -17.45 3.61 10.17
N ALA A 361 -16.74 2.78 9.41
CA ALA A 361 -17.33 1.61 8.77
C ALA A 361 -17.65 0.50 9.78
N PHE A 362 -18.73 -0.23 9.54
CA PHE A 362 -19.12 -1.45 10.24
C PHE A 362 -18.93 -2.66 9.34
N HIS A 363 -18.88 -3.87 9.91
CA HIS A 363 -18.88 -5.10 9.13
C HIS A 363 -20.12 -5.19 8.25
N THR A 364 -19.96 -5.79 7.07
CA THR A 364 -21.01 -5.89 6.03
C THR A 364 -21.45 -7.33 5.76
N PHE A 365 -20.75 -8.32 6.28
CA PHE A 365 -21.07 -9.74 6.13
C PHE A 365 -22.42 -10.12 6.76
N SER A 366 -22.99 -11.25 6.35
CA SER A 366 -24.26 -11.79 6.89
C SER A 366 -24.20 -13.29 7.23
N TYR A 367 -23.01 -13.89 7.32
CA TYR A 367 -22.88 -15.27 7.78
C TYR A 367 -23.29 -15.43 9.25
N GLU A 368 -23.22 -14.37 10.02
CA GLU A 368 -23.75 -14.23 11.37
C GLU A 368 -24.29 -12.81 11.58
N ASP A 369 -25.23 -12.66 12.51
CA ASP A 369 -25.82 -11.37 12.87
C ASP A 369 -24.96 -10.67 13.92
N GLU A 370 -24.10 -9.76 13.50
CA GLU A 370 -23.25 -9.00 14.39
C GLU A 370 -23.86 -7.66 14.81
N PHE A 371 -24.49 -6.96 13.85
CA PHE A 371 -25.11 -5.68 14.11
C PHE A 371 -26.29 -5.39 13.16
N GLU A 372 -27.49 -5.23 13.71
CA GLU A 372 -28.71 -5.01 12.94
C GLU A 372 -28.62 -3.82 11.99
N GLY A 373 -28.85 -4.06 10.70
CA GLY A 373 -28.93 -3.04 9.66
C GLY A 373 -27.63 -2.74 8.91
N PHE A 374 -26.53 -3.46 9.18
CA PHE A 374 -25.25 -3.34 8.46
C PHE A 374 -24.89 -4.60 7.68
N SER A 375 -25.31 -5.79 8.14
CA SER A 375 -25.20 -7.07 7.43
C SER A 375 -25.94 -7.00 6.08
N SER A 376 -25.21 -6.75 4.99
CA SER A 376 -25.75 -6.46 3.68
C SER A 376 -25.11 -7.26 2.55
N GLU A 377 -23.97 -7.88 2.82
CA GLU A 377 -23.29 -8.75 1.87
C GLU A 377 -23.54 -10.22 2.23
N PRO A 378 -23.87 -11.10 1.26
CA PRO A 378 -24.14 -12.50 1.55
C PRO A 378 -22.88 -13.22 2.08
N GLY A 379 -23.08 -14.18 3.00
CA GLY A 379 -22.00 -14.98 3.58
C GLY A 379 -20.90 -14.12 4.20
N SER A 380 -19.65 -14.38 3.83
CA SER A 380 -18.50 -13.59 4.28
C SER A 380 -18.50 -12.13 3.82
N GLY A 381 -19.30 -11.77 2.84
CA GLY A 381 -19.07 -10.56 2.06
C GLY A 381 -17.85 -10.68 1.13
N SER A 382 -17.69 -9.70 0.25
CA SER A 382 -16.58 -9.60 -0.70
C SER A 382 -15.77 -8.33 -0.57
N THR A 383 -16.31 -7.30 0.08
CA THR A 383 -15.65 -5.99 0.21
C THR A 383 -14.75 -5.93 1.45
N ILE A 384 -14.02 -4.82 1.61
CA ILE A 384 -13.03 -4.63 2.69
C ILE A 384 -13.60 -4.87 4.08
N MET A 385 -14.85 -4.46 4.34
CA MET A 385 -15.49 -4.67 5.65
C MET A 385 -16.20 -6.03 5.77
N GLY A 386 -16.06 -6.90 4.78
CA GLY A 386 -16.40 -8.31 4.84
C GLY A 386 -15.30 -9.16 5.47
N TYR A 387 -15.54 -10.47 5.55
CA TYR A 387 -14.59 -11.47 6.06
C TYR A 387 -14.22 -12.51 5.00
N ALA A 388 -14.03 -12.06 3.77
CA ALA A 388 -13.71 -12.93 2.66
C ALA A 388 -12.41 -13.73 2.93
N GLY A 389 -12.50 -15.05 2.75
CA GLY A 389 -11.37 -15.96 2.92
C GLY A 389 -11.17 -16.53 4.33
N ILE A 390 -11.85 -16.01 5.38
CA ILE A 390 -11.56 -16.35 6.78
C ILE A 390 -12.71 -17.04 7.54
N VAL A 391 -13.89 -17.20 6.94
CA VAL A 391 -15.08 -17.78 7.61
C VAL A 391 -15.46 -19.18 7.11
N GLY A 392 -14.50 -19.95 6.65
CA GLY A 392 -14.68 -21.37 6.32
C GLY A 392 -15.67 -21.62 5.17
N GLN A 393 -16.78 -22.30 5.45
CA GLN A 393 -17.77 -22.66 4.41
C GLN A 393 -18.64 -21.48 3.95
N ASP A 394 -18.71 -20.41 4.74
CA ASP A 394 -19.49 -19.21 4.42
C ASP A 394 -18.71 -18.22 3.55
N ASN A 395 -17.44 -18.54 3.20
CA ASN A 395 -16.67 -17.75 2.29
C ASN A 395 -17.24 -17.76 0.86
N ILE A 396 -17.49 -16.57 0.31
CA ILE A 396 -17.88 -16.40 -1.08
C ILE A 396 -16.68 -16.22 -2.01
N GLN A 397 -15.53 -15.81 -1.45
CA GLN A 397 -14.25 -15.69 -2.17
C GLN A 397 -13.07 -15.79 -1.19
N LEU A 398 -11.82 -15.82 -1.72
CA LEU A 398 -10.62 -16.11 -0.93
C LEU A 398 -10.03 -14.90 -0.19
N HIS A 399 -10.40 -13.67 -0.58
CA HIS A 399 -9.89 -12.40 -0.04
C HIS A 399 -10.86 -11.28 -0.41
N SER A 400 -10.72 -10.13 0.26
CA SER A 400 -11.58 -8.98 0.00
C SER A 400 -11.25 -8.31 -1.35
N ASP A 401 -12.26 -7.84 -2.05
CA ASP A 401 -12.10 -6.89 -3.14
C ASP A 401 -11.65 -5.53 -2.59
N PRO A 402 -10.75 -4.81 -3.28
CA PRO A 402 -10.14 -3.61 -2.74
C PRO A 402 -11.04 -2.37 -2.87
N TYR A 403 -12.27 -2.46 -2.42
CA TYR A 403 -13.23 -1.35 -2.35
C TYR A 403 -14.21 -1.54 -1.19
N PHE A 404 -14.92 -0.47 -0.83
CA PHE A 404 -15.89 -0.47 0.24
C PHE A 404 -17.32 -0.71 -0.27
N HIS A 405 -18.11 -1.46 0.47
CA HIS A 405 -19.54 -1.58 0.22
C HIS A 405 -20.24 -0.22 0.41
N TYR A 406 -21.37 -0.02 -0.27
CA TYR A 406 -22.18 1.22 -0.15
C TYR A 406 -22.47 1.64 1.28
N HIS A 407 -22.78 0.71 2.19
CA HIS A 407 -23.05 1.02 3.58
C HIS A 407 -21.81 1.57 4.31
N SER A 408 -20.64 1.01 4.01
CA SER A 408 -19.37 1.50 4.56
C SER A 408 -19.07 2.91 4.05
N LEU A 409 -19.20 3.14 2.73
CA LEU A 409 -19.04 4.48 2.13
C LEU A 409 -19.99 5.50 2.78
N LYS A 410 -21.26 5.12 2.99
CA LYS A 410 -22.25 5.97 3.64
C LYS A 410 -21.86 6.31 5.08
N ASN A 411 -21.46 5.29 5.87
CA ASN A 411 -21.13 5.49 7.28
C ASN A 411 -19.89 6.37 7.49
N ILE A 412 -18.87 6.21 6.62
CA ILE A 412 -17.64 7.02 6.67
C ILE A 412 -17.93 8.47 6.30
N ASN A 413 -18.83 8.72 5.35
CA ASN A 413 -19.15 10.08 4.88
C ASN A 413 -20.16 10.84 5.73
N GLU A 414 -20.86 10.19 6.65
CA GLU A 414 -21.82 10.82 7.58
C GLU A 414 -21.15 11.33 8.86
#